data_d88fdd39a022d41e4f397ca4cb3bfed8
#
_entry.id   d88fdd39a022d41e4f397ca4cb3bfed8
#
_cell.length_a   1.000
_cell.length_b   1.000
_cell.length_c   1.000
_cell.angle_alpha   90.00
_cell.angle_beta   90.00
_cell.angle_gamma   90.00
#
_symmetry.space_group_name_H-M   'P 1'
#
loop_
_entity.id
_entity.type
_entity.pdbx_description
1 polymer ?
#
loop_
_entity_poly.entity_id
_entity_poly.type
_entity_poly.pdbx_seq_one_letter_code
_entity_poly.pdbx_strand_id
1 'polypeptide(L)'
;MKKVVVDASVAAKWVVEEAHSAKAVRLLDCDEIHAPDHWLAEAVNVLWSKVLKGDLDAKDANERMTVLTRSPVIATPIAGLMASAFAIAVEHSVTIYDSLYIALAEERAFPLLTADEKFVRRFQDTPLSKRVTWVGDLG
;
A
#
# COMPACT_ATOMS: atom_id res chain seq x y z
N MET A 1 -11.89 9.56 6.44
CA MET A 1 -12.03 8.20 5.90
C MET A 1 -12.18 7.20 7.01
N LYS A 2 -13.14 6.32 6.91
CA LYS A 2 -13.38 5.35 7.97
C LYS A 2 -12.65 4.03 7.77
N LYS A 3 -12.66 3.49 6.55
CA LYS A 3 -12.04 2.21 6.22
C LYS A 3 -11.32 2.35 4.90
N VAL A 4 -10.07 1.91 4.84
CA VAL A 4 -9.22 2.07 3.67
C VAL A 4 -8.40 0.81 3.44
N VAL A 5 -7.97 0.61 2.20
CA VAL A 5 -6.88 -0.31 1.86
C VAL A 5 -5.67 0.56 1.57
N VAL A 6 -4.52 0.19 2.11
CA VAL A 6 -3.25 0.88 1.81
C VAL A 6 -2.31 -0.08 1.13
N ASP A 7 -1.52 0.41 0.18
CA ASP A 7 -0.43 -0.40 -0.34
C ASP A 7 0.85 -0.17 0.45
N ALA A 8 1.87 -0.96 0.15
CA ALA A 8 3.14 -0.90 0.87
C ALA A 8 3.85 0.44 0.71
N SER A 9 3.62 1.16 -0.40
CA SER A 9 4.23 2.47 -0.63
C SER A 9 3.73 3.52 0.36
N VAL A 10 2.47 3.42 0.76
CA VAL A 10 1.90 4.27 1.81
C VAL A 10 2.39 3.86 3.18
N ALA A 11 2.34 2.56 3.49
CA ALA A 11 2.77 2.05 4.80
C ALA A 11 4.23 2.39 5.09
N ALA A 12 5.10 2.29 4.09
CA ALA A 12 6.51 2.66 4.26
C ALA A 12 6.69 4.11 4.70
N LYS A 13 5.81 5.02 4.27
CA LYS A 13 5.85 6.43 4.66
C LYS A 13 5.53 6.67 6.14
N TRP A 14 4.97 5.69 6.83
CA TRP A 14 4.74 5.79 8.28
C TRP A 14 6.05 5.77 9.06
N VAL A 15 7.09 5.19 8.49
CA VAL A 15 8.39 5.02 9.15
C VAL A 15 9.55 5.64 8.39
N VAL A 16 9.30 6.21 7.20
CA VAL A 16 10.32 6.89 6.39
C VAL A 16 9.80 8.29 6.05
N GLU A 17 10.57 9.32 6.39
CA GLU A 17 10.22 10.70 6.07
C GLU A 17 10.54 10.98 4.62
N GLU A 18 9.52 11.23 3.83
CA GLU A 18 9.64 11.59 2.42
C GLU A 18 8.39 12.36 1.97
N ALA A 19 8.26 12.64 0.67
CA ALA A 19 7.11 13.39 0.17
C ALA A 19 5.78 12.73 0.62
N HIS A 20 4.85 13.56 1.10
CA HIS A 20 3.52 13.14 1.53
C HIS A 20 3.47 12.23 2.77
N SER A 21 4.58 12.08 3.52
CA SER A 21 4.60 11.27 4.74
C SER A 21 3.57 11.75 5.77
N ALA A 22 3.40 13.05 5.94
CA ALA A 22 2.39 13.59 6.85
C ALA A 22 0.97 13.14 6.47
N LYS A 23 0.66 13.10 5.18
CA LYS A 23 -0.65 12.64 4.69
C LYS A 23 -0.82 11.14 4.92
N ALA A 24 0.23 10.35 4.69
CA ALA A 24 0.21 8.91 4.96
C ALA A 24 0.00 8.61 6.44
N VAL A 25 0.67 9.35 7.33
CA VAL A 25 0.54 9.17 8.77
C VAL A 25 -0.87 9.47 9.25
N ARG A 26 -1.56 10.46 8.67
CA ARG A 26 -2.95 10.76 9.03
C ARG A 26 -3.89 9.60 8.74
N LEU A 27 -3.57 8.70 7.82
CA LEU A 27 -4.39 7.51 7.57
C LEU A 27 -4.44 6.57 8.78
N LEU A 28 -3.47 6.66 9.69
CA LEU A 28 -3.48 5.87 10.92
C LEU A 28 -4.66 6.25 11.85
N ASP A 29 -5.31 7.37 11.61
CA ASP A 29 -6.52 7.78 12.33
C ASP A 29 -7.80 7.18 11.75
N CYS A 30 -7.73 6.44 10.64
CA CYS A 30 -8.89 5.73 10.10
C CYS A 30 -9.39 4.66 11.07
N ASP A 31 -10.68 4.33 10.99
CA ASP A 31 -11.27 3.31 11.83
C ASP A 31 -10.67 1.93 11.55
N GLU A 32 -10.43 1.61 10.28
CA GLU A 32 -9.81 0.35 9.86
C GLU A 32 -8.86 0.61 8.70
N ILE A 33 -7.69 0.01 8.78
CA ILE A 33 -6.70 0.00 7.72
C ILE A 33 -6.49 -1.45 7.31
N HIS A 34 -6.74 -1.75 6.05
CA HIS A 34 -6.65 -3.10 5.50
C HIS A 34 -5.52 -3.20 4.47
N ALA A 35 -4.95 -4.38 4.34
CA ALA A 35 -4.02 -4.70 3.27
C ALA A 35 -3.99 -6.21 3.03
N PRO A 36 -3.64 -6.66 1.82
CA PRO A 36 -3.31 -8.07 1.60
C PRO A 36 -2.08 -8.45 2.44
N ASP A 37 -1.96 -9.68 2.88
CA ASP A 37 -0.95 -10.06 3.87
C ASP A 37 0.50 -10.06 3.38
N HIS A 38 0.75 -9.77 2.10
CA HIS A 38 2.11 -9.53 1.59
C HIS A 38 2.61 -8.08 1.80
N TRP A 39 1.76 -7.19 2.32
CA TRP A 39 2.09 -5.77 2.47
C TRP A 39 3.33 -5.54 3.33
N LEU A 40 3.47 -6.31 4.42
CA LEU A 40 4.59 -6.12 5.35
C LEU A 40 5.92 -6.44 4.68
N ALA A 41 5.97 -7.55 3.93
CA ALA A 41 7.18 -7.92 3.21
C ALA A 41 7.57 -6.85 2.19
N GLU A 42 6.60 -6.29 1.46
CA GLU A 42 6.87 -5.23 0.51
C GLU A 42 7.33 -3.94 1.18
N ALA A 43 6.69 -3.56 2.30
CA ALA A 43 7.08 -2.36 3.05
C ALA A 43 8.49 -2.51 3.64
N VAL A 44 8.81 -3.68 4.18
CA VAL A 44 10.16 -3.97 4.71
C VAL A 44 11.19 -3.97 3.59
N ASN A 45 10.81 -4.40 2.38
CA ASN A 45 11.69 -4.34 1.22
C ASN A 45 12.08 -2.90 0.86
N VAL A 46 11.20 -1.93 1.10
CA VAL A 46 11.53 -0.50 0.94
C VAL A 46 12.66 -0.12 1.91
N LEU A 47 12.59 -0.57 3.15
CA LEU A 47 13.65 -0.32 4.14
C LEU A 47 14.96 -0.96 3.72
N TRP A 48 14.92 -2.20 3.23
CA TRP A 48 16.10 -2.89 2.72
C TRP A 48 16.76 -2.09 1.58
N SER A 49 15.97 -1.60 0.65
CA SER A 49 16.47 -0.79 -0.47
C SER A 49 17.19 0.47 0.02
N LYS A 50 16.67 1.11 1.08
CA LYS A 50 17.31 2.29 1.66
C LYS A 50 18.62 1.97 2.36
N VAL A 51 18.73 0.81 2.99
CA VAL A 51 19.99 0.34 3.57
C VAL A 51 21.03 0.14 2.46
N LEU A 52 20.63 -0.52 1.35
CA LEU A 52 21.51 -0.74 0.21
C LEU A 52 22.03 0.56 -0.39
N LYS A 53 21.20 1.59 -0.44
CA LYS A 53 21.57 2.90 -1.00
C LYS A 53 22.34 3.77 -0.01
N GLY A 54 22.48 3.34 1.24
CA GLY A 54 23.17 4.10 2.27
C GLY A 54 22.32 5.18 2.93
N ASP A 55 21.00 5.22 2.68
CA ASP A 55 20.09 6.20 3.27
C ASP A 55 19.73 5.89 4.72
N LEU A 56 19.79 4.63 5.12
CA LEU A 56 19.55 4.16 6.48
C LEU A 56 20.63 3.16 6.85
N ASP A 57 21.05 3.16 8.14
CA ASP A 57 21.86 2.05 8.64
C ASP A 57 20.95 0.86 9.01
N ALA A 58 21.55 -0.33 9.15
CA ALA A 58 20.81 -1.55 9.42
C ALA A 58 20.07 -1.52 10.75
N LYS A 59 20.64 -0.84 11.75
CA LYS A 59 20.02 -0.73 13.07
C LYS A 59 18.75 0.10 13.01
N ASP A 60 18.80 1.27 12.37
CA ASP A 60 17.64 2.14 12.20
C ASP A 60 16.56 1.44 11.38
N ALA A 61 16.93 0.74 10.31
CA ALA A 61 16.00 0.01 9.49
C ALA A 61 15.28 -1.08 10.29
N ASN A 62 16.03 -1.78 11.17
CA ASN A 62 15.44 -2.82 12.01
C ASN A 62 14.43 -2.24 13.01
N GLU A 63 14.71 -1.08 13.58
CA GLU A 63 13.78 -0.41 14.50
C GLU A 63 12.50 0.01 13.77
N ARG A 64 12.63 0.53 12.56
CA ARG A 64 11.49 0.92 11.71
C ARG A 64 10.67 -0.29 11.28
N MET A 65 11.31 -1.40 10.96
CA MET A 65 10.62 -2.66 10.67
C MET A 65 9.76 -3.10 11.87
N THR A 66 10.28 -2.98 13.08
CA THR A 66 9.52 -3.31 14.29
C THR A 66 8.26 -2.46 14.42
N VAL A 67 8.35 -1.16 14.10
CA VAL A 67 7.20 -0.26 14.10
C VAL A 67 6.17 -0.71 13.06
N LEU A 68 6.60 -1.05 11.85
CA LEU A 68 5.70 -1.56 10.82
C LEU A 68 4.98 -2.83 11.26
N THR A 69 5.71 -3.76 11.86
CA THR A 69 5.14 -5.03 12.35
C THR A 69 4.04 -4.81 13.39
N ARG A 70 4.12 -3.73 14.15
CA ARG A 70 3.13 -3.38 15.19
C ARG A 70 2.05 -2.42 14.70
N SER A 71 2.09 -2.03 13.44
CA SER A 71 1.10 -1.11 12.87
C SER A 71 -0.30 -1.74 12.82
N PRO A 72 -1.36 -0.94 12.98
CA PRO A 72 -2.72 -1.47 13.09
C PRO A 72 -3.34 -1.84 11.74
N VAL A 73 -2.67 -2.68 10.96
CA VAL A 73 -3.14 -3.15 9.66
C VAL A 73 -3.85 -4.49 9.82
N ILE A 74 -5.06 -4.55 9.31
CA ILE A 74 -5.83 -5.79 9.24
C ILE A 74 -5.42 -6.49 7.93
N ALA A 75 -4.66 -7.57 8.06
CA ALA A 75 -4.13 -8.29 6.90
C ALA A 75 -5.11 -9.36 6.43
N THR A 76 -5.36 -9.41 5.12
CA THR A 76 -6.20 -10.44 4.50
C THR A 76 -5.32 -11.43 3.76
N PRO A 77 -5.53 -12.75 3.95
CA PRO A 77 -4.76 -13.77 3.23
C PRO A 77 -4.88 -13.62 1.71
N ILE A 78 -3.76 -13.65 1.02
CA ILE A 78 -3.74 -13.42 -0.44
C ILE A 78 -4.30 -14.59 -1.25
N ALA A 79 -4.30 -15.80 -0.70
CA ALA A 79 -4.81 -16.96 -1.43
C ALA A 79 -6.24 -16.76 -1.93
N GLY A 80 -7.10 -16.18 -1.10
CA GLY A 80 -8.50 -15.91 -1.47
C GLY A 80 -8.71 -14.76 -2.44
N LEU A 81 -7.67 -13.94 -2.67
CA LEU A 81 -7.72 -12.81 -3.58
C LEU A 81 -7.12 -13.14 -4.95
N MET A 82 -6.51 -14.33 -5.09
CA MET A 82 -5.65 -14.63 -6.23
C MET A 82 -6.41 -14.63 -7.56
N ALA A 83 -7.60 -15.21 -7.60
CA ALA A 83 -8.38 -15.28 -8.85
C ALA A 83 -8.74 -13.86 -9.35
N SER A 84 -9.22 -12.99 -8.46
CA SER A 84 -9.54 -11.59 -8.81
C SER A 84 -8.30 -10.81 -9.19
N ALA A 85 -7.21 -10.99 -8.44
CA ALA A 85 -5.95 -10.31 -8.72
C ALA A 85 -5.39 -10.71 -10.09
N PHE A 86 -5.45 -11.99 -10.44
CA PHE A 86 -4.99 -12.47 -11.74
C PHE A 86 -5.80 -11.84 -12.89
N ALA A 87 -7.10 -11.79 -12.75
CA ALA A 87 -7.96 -11.17 -13.76
C ALA A 87 -7.62 -9.68 -13.96
N ILE A 88 -7.41 -8.94 -12.87
CA ILE A 88 -7.02 -7.52 -12.93
C ILE A 88 -5.64 -7.37 -13.56
N ALA A 89 -4.69 -8.21 -13.18
CA ALA A 89 -3.33 -8.17 -13.71
C ALA A 89 -3.30 -8.37 -15.22
N VAL A 90 -4.06 -9.35 -15.72
CA VAL A 90 -4.15 -9.63 -17.16
C VAL A 90 -4.83 -8.48 -17.90
N GLU A 91 -5.94 -7.99 -17.38
CA GLU A 91 -6.72 -6.93 -18.04
C GLU A 91 -5.96 -5.60 -18.12
N HIS A 92 -5.25 -5.24 -17.04
CA HIS A 92 -4.61 -3.92 -16.91
C HIS A 92 -3.10 -3.93 -17.06
N SER A 93 -2.50 -5.08 -17.32
CA SER A 93 -1.03 -5.23 -17.46
C SER A 93 -0.25 -4.70 -16.26
N VAL A 94 -0.72 -5.03 -15.06
CA VAL A 94 -0.05 -4.74 -13.80
C VAL A 94 0.36 -6.04 -13.12
N THR A 95 1.30 -5.98 -12.19
CA THR A 95 1.78 -7.19 -11.51
C THR A 95 0.69 -7.80 -10.62
N ILE A 96 0.84 -9.08 -10.30
CA ILE A 96 -0.03 -9.75 -9.33
C ILE A 96 0.06 -9.04 -7.98
N TYR A 97 1.27 -8.62 -7.58
CA TYR A 97 1.49 -7.97 -6.29
C TYR A 97 0.68 -6.68 -6.16
N ASP A 98 0.68 -5.84 -7.19
CA ASP A 98 -0.11 -4.61 -7.22
C ASP A 98 -1.60 -4.91 -7.34
N SER A 99 -1.97 -5.91 -8.13
CA SER A 99 -3.36 -6.29 -8.34
C SER A 99 -4.03 -6.83 -7.08
N LEU A 100 -3.27 -7.42 -6.16
CA LEU A 100 -3.79 -7.92 -4.89
C LEU A 100 -4.40 -6.80 -4.04
N TYR A 101 -3.78 -5.62 -4.04
CA TYR A 101 -4.33 -4.46 -3.33
C TYR A 101 -5.66 -4.00 -3.94
N ILE A 102 -5.73 -3.96 -5.27
CA ILE A 102 -6.95 -3.58 -5.96
C ILE A 102 -8.05 -4.62 -5.72
N ALA A 103 -7.70 -5.91 -5.79
CA ALA A 103 -8.65 -6.99 -5.56
C ALA A 103 -9.28 -6.88 -4.16
N LEU A 104 -8.47 -6.60 -3.13
CA LEU A 104 -8.98 -6.42 -1.78
C LEU A 104 -9.89 -5.19 -1.68
N ALA A 105 -9.47 -4.08 -2.27
CA ALA A 105 -10.25 -2.85 -2.26
C ALA A 105 -11.61 -3.03 -2.93
N GLU A 106 -11.65 -3.75 -4.05
CA GLU A 106 -12.89 -4.06 -4.76
C GLU A 106 -13.79 -4.98 -3.93
N GLU A 107 -13.22 -6.04 -3.34
CA GLU A 107 -13.99 -6.97 -2.52
C GLU A 107 -14.66 -6.29 -1.34
N ARG A 108 -13.95 -5.36 -0.69
CA ARG A 108 -14.44 -4.65 0.49
C ARG A 108 -15.19 -3.38 0.16
N ALA A 109 -15.13 -2.90 -1.07
CA ALA A 109 -15.65 -1.59 -1.50
C ALA A 109 -15.02 -0.45 -0.69
N PHE A 110 -13.72 -0.55 -0.42
CA PHE A 110 -12.94 0.50 0.25
C PHE A 110 -12.03 1.20 -0.75
N PRO A 111 -11.71 2.48 -0.54
CA PRO A 111 -10.70 3.14 -1.37
C PRO A 111 -9.31 2.53 -1.12
N LEU A 112 -8.54 2.39 -2.18
CA LEU A 112 -7.12 2.02 -2.12
C LEU A 112 -6.28 3.29 -2.17
N LEU A 113 -5.46 3.51 -1.16
CA LEU A 113 -4.52 4.62 -1.11
C LEU A 113 -3.14 4.13 -1.53
N THR A 114 -2.54 4.83 -2.49
CA THR A 114 -1.20 4.52 -2.98
C THR A 114 -0.36 5.79 -3.03
N ALA A 115 0.94 5.66 -2.88
CA ALA A 115 1.90 6.76 -3.06
C ALA A 115 2.45 6.81 -4.49
N ASP A 116 2.09 5.85 -5.34
CA ASP A 116 2.54 5.76 -6.72
C ASP A 116 1.55 6.43 -7.66
N GLU A 117 1.84 7.67 -8.06
CA GLU A 117 0.99 8.42 -8.96
C GLU A 117 0.86 7.77 -10.35
N LYS A 118 1.92 7.11 -10.83
CA LYS A 118 1.86 6.39 -12.10
C LYS A 118 0.89 5.24 -12.06
N PHE A 119 0.82 4.56 -10.92
CA PHE A 119 -0.13 3.48 -10.70
C PHE A 119 -1.56 4.00 -10.79
N VAL A 120 -1.86 5.13 -10.16
CA VAL A 120 -3.19 5.78 -10.23
C VAL A 120 -3.53 6.09 -11.69
N ARG A 121 -2.59 6.68 -12.42
CA ARG A 121 -2.82 7.08 -13.83
C ARG A 121 -3.14 5.91 -14.75
N ARG A 122 -2.65 4.71 -14.46
CA ARG A 122 -2.97 3.52 -15.23
C ARG A 122 -4.46 3.20 -15.27
N PHE A 123 -5.20 3.62 -14.24
CA PHE A 123 -6.61 3.29 -14.10
C PHE A 123 -7.55 4.46 -14.39
N GLN A 124 -7.04 5.63 -14.82
CA GLN A 124 -7.84 6.83 -15.03
C GLN A 124 -9.04 6.65 -15.94
N ASP A 125 -8.87 5.91 -17.04
CA ASP A 125 -9.93 5.72 -18.04
C ASP A 125 -10.60 4.35 -17.92
N THR A 126 -10.57 3.78 -16.72
CA THR A 126 -11.16 2.46 -16.44
C THR A 126 -12.17 2.56 -15.32
N PRO A 127 -13.04 1.53 -15.14
CA PRO A 127 -13.96 1.50 -14.00
C PRO A 127 -13.27 1.52 -12.63
N LEU A 128 -11.99 1.15 -12.56
CA LEU A 128 -11.22 1.13 -11.32
C LEU A 128 -10.70 2.51 -10.91
N SER A 129 -10.85 3.54 -11.76
CA SER A 129 -10.37 4.90 -11.46
C SER A 129 -10.92 5.44 -10.14
N LYS A 130 -12.17 5.15 -9.83
CA LYS A 130 -12.82 5.59 -8.60
C LYS A 130 -12.33 4.84 -7.35
N ARG A 131 -11.63 3.72 -7.54
CA ARG A 131 -11.18 2.88 -6.43
C ARG A 131 -9.77 3.24 -5.96
N VAL A 132 -8.94 3.77 -6.83
CA VAL A 132 -7.53 4.05 -6.55
C VAL A 132 -7.32 5.54 -6.35
N THR A 133 -6.81 5.91 -5.19
CA THR A 133 -6.55 7.32 -4.82
C THR A 133 -5.07 7.51 -4.54
N TRP A 134 -4.49 8.56 -5.10
CA TRP A 134 -3.12 8.94 -4.78
C TRP A 134 -3.07 9.64 -3.41
N VAL A 135 -2.14 9.23 -2.55
CA VAL A 135 -2.01 9.82 -1.21
C VAL A 135 -1.76 11.34 -1.26
N GLY A 136 -1.12 11.82 -2.32
CA GLY A 136 -0.90 13.25 -2.54
C GLY A 136 -2.18 14.06 -2.70
N ASP A 137 -3.28 13.42 -3.11
CA ASP A 137 -4.58 14.10 -3.28
C ASP A 137 -5.38 14.21 -1.98
N LEU A 138 -4.91 13.63 -0.88
CA LEU A 138 -5.58 13.78 0.41
C LEU A 138 -5.47 15.20 0.92
N GLY A 139 -6.60 15.73 1.34
CA GLY A 139 -6.68 17.10 1.84
C GLY A 139 -6.08 17.35 3.21
#